data_6798f223e3ed67004795087491ca5948
#
_entry.id   6798f223e3ed67004795087491ca5948
#
_cell.length_a   1.000
_cell.length_b   1.000
_cell.length_c   1.000
_cell.angle_alpha   90.00
_cell.angle_beta   90.00
_cell.angle_gamma   90.00
#
_symmetry.space_group_name_H-M   'P 1'
#
loop_
_entity.id
_entity.type
_entity.pdbx_description
1 polymer ?
#
loop_
_entity_poly.entity_id
_entity_poly.type
_entity_poly.pdbx_seq_one_letter_code
_entity_poly.pdbx_strand_id
1 'polypeptide(L)'
;MYLGKRWSVAANWMYGWWKTDRRHWYWRAYGGDIAIRKWWGKAAREKPLTGHHIGIYGQIFTYDFETGGRGYMGGKPGGTLWDKMNYIVGAEYGYSLPIARKLNIDFTIGAGYWGGIYHEYKPEADYYVWQSTKERRWIGPTKAEISLVWLIGNGNTNRKFSGRKNREKGGGNEQD
;
A
#
# COMPACT_ATOMS: atom_id res chain seq x y z
N MET A 1 1.83 -2.54 12.80
CA MET A 1 2.03 -2.80 14.25
C MET A 1 2.33 -1.50 14.98
N TYR A 2 1.66 -1.19 16.09
CA TYR A 2 1.92 0.00 16.91
C TYR A 2 3.02 -0.27 17.93
N LEU A 3 4.03 0.58 17.97
CA LEU A 3 5.22 0.42 18.83
C LEU A 3 5.19 1.27 20.12
N GLY A 4 4.14 2.06 20.31
CA GLY A 4 4.07 3.03 21.40
C GLY A 4 4.62 4.41 21.02
N LYS A 5 4.44 5.41 21.90
CA LYS A 5 4.91 6.81 21.67
C LYS A 5 4.55 7.40 20.30
N ARG A 6 3.43 6.97 19.70
CA ARG A 6 2.95 7.37 18.37
C ARG A 6 3.83 6.92 17.19
N TRP A 7 4.53 5.79 17.36
CA TRP A 7 5.24 5.12 16.29
C TRP A 7 4.53 3.83 15.86
N SER A 8 4.59 3.52 14.58
CA SER A 8 4.13 2.24 14.06
C SER A 8 5.01 1.74 12.92
N VAL A 9 4.99 0.43 12.72
CA VAL A 9 5.54 -0.23 11.54
C VAL A 9 4.37 -0.79 10.74
N ALA A 10 4.37 -0.55 9.44
CA ALA A 10 3.49 -1.18 8.48
C ALA A 10 4.31 -2.07 7.56
N ALA A 11 3.76 -3.20 7.17
CA ALA A 11 4.31 -4.07 6.15
C ALA A 11 3.16 -4.48 5.22
N ASN A 12 3.37 -4.35 3.93
CA ASN A 12 2.40 -4.67 2.91
C ASN A 12 3.01 -5.68 1.94
N TRP A 13 2.14 -6.52 1.43
CA TRP A 13 2.44 -7.43 0.34
C TRP A 13 1.50 -7.13 -0.80
N MET A 14 2.03 -6.99 -2.02
CA MET A 14 1.21 -6.78 -3.20
C MET A 14 1.40 -7.91 -4.20
N TYR A 15 0.29 -8.33 -4.76
CA TYR A 15 0.22 -9.24 -5.88
C TYR A 15 -0.94 -8.80 -6.76
N GLY A 16 -0.65 -8.53 -8.00
CA GLY A 16 -1.65 -8.17 -9.00
C GLY A 16 -1.36 -8.88 -10.31
N TRP A 17 -2.38 -9.49 -10.88
CA TRP A 17 -2.30 -10.13 -12.18
C TRP A 17 -3.60 -9.93 -12.92
N TRP A 18 -3.53 -9.24 -14.06
CA TRP A 18 -4.67 -9.02 -14.96
C TRP A 18 -4.24 -9.29 -16.38
N LYS A 19 -5.06 -10.05 -17.13
CA LYS A 19 -4.89 -10.33 -18.55
C LYS A 19 -6.18 -10.02 -19.26
N THR A 20 -6.09 -9.32 -20.41
CA THR A 20 -7.21 -9.08 -21.31
C THR A 20 -6.80 -9.38 -22.74
N ASP A 21 -7.31 -10.49 -23.30
CA ASP A 21 -6.88 -11.02 -24.60
C ASP A 21 -7.23 -10.11 -25.79
N ARG A 22 -8.29 -9.30 -25.68
CA ARG A 22 -8.76 -8.43 -26.78
C ARG A 22 -7.86 -7.25 -27.13
N ARG A 23 -6.91 -6.84 -26.26
CA ARG A 23 -6.09 -5.63 -26.44
C ARG A 23 -4.61 -5.84 -26.16
N HIS A 24 -4.13 -7.07 -26.05
CA HIS A 24 -2.78 -7.35 -25.58
C HIS A 24 -2.43 -6.57 -24.31
N TRP A 25 -3.34 -6.61 -23.35
CA TRP A 25 -3.13 -6.01 -22.04
C TRP A 25 -2.79 -7.11 -21.05
N TYR A 26 -1.56 -7.08 -20.62
CA TYR A 26 -1.06 -7.94 -19.57
C TYR A 26 -0.45 -7.08 -18.48
N TRP A 27 -0.82 -7.35 -17.26
CA TRP A 27 -0.31 -6.63 -16.11
C TRP A 27 -0.07 -7.60 -14.96
N ARG A 28 1.19 -7.68 -14.55
CA ARG A 28 1.62 -8.42 -13.38
C ARG A 28 2.50 -7.51 -12.53
N ALA A 29 2.21 -7.45 -11.21
CA ALA A 29 3.04 -6.79 -10.23
C ALA A 29 3.12 -7.69 -8.98
N TYR A 30 4.30 -7.81 -8.42
CA TYR A 30 4.57 -8.65 -7.27
C TYR A 30 5.67 -8.03 -6.43
N GLY A 31 5.45 -7.91 -5.11
CA GLY A 31 6.43 -7.33 -4.21
C GLY A 31 5.88 -7.03 -2.83
N GLY A 32 6.62 -6.24 -2.08
CA GLY A 32 6.18 -5.79 -0.77
C GLY A 32 6.89 -4.52 -0.33
N ASP A 33 6.35 -3.88 0.68
CA ASP A 33 6.94 -2.71 1.31
C ASP A 33 6.90 -2.79 2.82
N ILE A 34 7.83 -2.05 3.44
CA ILE A 34 7.88 -1.80 4.87
C ILE A 34 7.94 -0.30 5.07
N ALA A 35 7.13 0.22 5.99
CA ALA A 35 7.11 1.63 6.37
C ALA A 35 7.20 1.81 7.88
N ILE A 36 7.95 2.83 8.29
CA ILE A 36 7.99 3.30 9.69
C ILE A 36 7.26 4.63 9.72
N ARG A 37 6.19 4.73 10.53
CA ARG A 37 5.27 5.85 10.60
C ARG A 37 5.28 6.54 11.94
N LYS A 38 5.29 7.86 11.93
CA LYS A 38 5.09 8.72 13.10
C LYS A 38 3.73 9.39 13.02
N TRP A 39 2.94 9.25 14.07
CA TRP A 39 1.60 9.78 14.16
C TRP A 39 1.57 11.09 14.96
N TRP A 40 0.75 12.06 14.52
CA TRP A 40 0.61 13.34 15.21
C TRP A 40 -0.82 13.90 15.16
N GLY A 41 -1.02 15.03 15.83
CA GLY A 41 -2.32 15.69 15.94
C GLY A 41 -3.13 15.21 17.14
N LYS A 42 -4.31 15.82 17.32
CA LYS A 42 -5.21 15.53 18.46
C LYS A 42 -5.70 14.09 18.43
N ALA A 43 -6.12 13.59 17.26
CA ALA A 43 -6.62 12.23 17.11
C ALA A 43 -5.56 11.17 17.50
N ALA A 44 -4.30 11.37 17.11
CA ALA A 44 -3.20 10.47 17.45
C ALA A 44 -2.79 10.50 18.93
N ARG A 45 -3.12 11.58 19.66
CA ARG A 45 -2.94 11.66 21.12
C ARG A 45 -4.01 10.89 21.88
N GLU A 46 -5.23 10.96 21.37
CA GLU A 46 -6.38 10.28 21.98
C GLU A 46 -6.39 8.78 21.66
N LYS A 47 -5.86 8.40 20.49
CA LYS A 47 -5.94 7.03 20.03
C LYS A 47 -4.80 6.62 19.10
N PRO A 48 -4.22 5.41 19.29
CA PRO A 48 -3.24 4.83 18.37
C PRO A 48 -3.80 4.65 16.95
N LEU A 49 -2.94 4.80 15.95
CA LEU A 49 -3.25 4.57 14.52
C LEU A 49 -4.43 5.39 14.00
N THR A 50 -4.58 6.64 14.47
CA THR A 50 -5.66 7.53 14.07
C THR A 50 -5.12 8.94 13.82
N GLY A 51 -5.65 9.62 12.81
CA GLY A 51 -5.23 10.97 12.42
C GLY A 51 -4.06 10.96 11.44
N HIS A 52 -3.27 12.01 11.47
CA HIS A 52 -2.17 12.23 10.54
C HIS A 52 -0.95 11.36 10.86
N HIS A 53 -0.28 10.87 9.84
CA HIS A 53 1.02 10.23 9.96
C HIS A 53 1.96 10.65 8.83
N ILE A 54 3.25 10.60 9.11
CA ILE A 54 4.33 10.68 8.13
C ILE A 54 5.24 9.48 8.34
N GLY A 55 5.84 9.00 7.28
CA GLY A 55 6.73 7.86 7.36
C GLY A 55 7.81 7.88 6.29
N ILE A 56 8.74 6.99 6.48
CA ILE A 56 9.68 6.55 5.45
C ILE A 56 9.32 5.11 5.10
N TYR A 57 9.46 4.76 3.83
CA TYR A 57 9.20 3.40 3.36
C TYR A 57 10.25 2.93 2.38
N GLY A 58 10.45 1.62 2.38
CA GLY A 58 11.22 0.89 1.40
C GLY A 58 10.34 -0.16 0.75
N GLN A 59 10.38 -0.25 -0.57
CA GLN A 59 9.59 -1.20 -1.36
C GLN A 59 10.50 -1.93 -2.32
N ILE A 60 10.26 -3.22 -2.50
CA ILE A 60 10.88 -4.07 -3.50
C ILE A 60 9.80 -4.77 -4.30
N PHE A 61 9.94 -4.81 -5.62
CA PHE A 61 8.92 -5.41 -6.49
C PHE A 61 9.45 -5.77 -7.87
N THR A 62 8.75 -6.68 -8.52
CA THR A 62 8.88 -6.99 -9.94
C THR A 62 7.57 -6.65 -10.63
N TYR A 63 7.65 -6.30 -11.89
CA TYR A 63 6.47 -6.02 -12.71
C TYR A 63 6.67 -6.46 -14.15
N ASP A 64 5.57 -6.72 -14.81
CA ASP A 64 5.50 -6.98 -16.22
C ASP A 64 4.23 -6.33 -16.76
N PHE A 65 4.40 -5.31 -17.59
CA PHE A 65 3.32 -4.55 -18.18
C PHE A 65 3.38 -4.61 -19.68
N GLU A 66 2.33 -5.09 -20.30
CA GLU A 66 2.15 -5.11 -21.74
C GLU A 66 0.95 -4.26 -22.11
N THR A 67 1.13 -3.34 -23.05
CA THR A 67 0.07 -2.51 -23.58
C THR A 67 0.36 -2.10 -25.02
N GLY A 68 -0.62 -2.28 -25.91
CA GLY A 68 -0.53 -1.83 -27.29
C GLY A 68 0.62 -2.44 -28.09
N GLY A 69 0.99 -3.69 -27.82
CA GLY A 69 2.08 -4.39 -28.52
C GLY A 69 3.49 -3.98 -28.07
N ARG A 70 3.61 -3.41 -26.87
CA ARG A 70 4.88 -3.16 -26.19
C ARG A 70 4.80 -3.65 -24.76
N GLY A 71 5.86 -4.28 -24.29
CA GLY A 71 5.97 -4.76 -22.93
C GLY A 71 7.17 -4.16 -22.19
N TYR A 72 7.00 -3.99 -20.88
CA TYR A 72 7.98 -3.47 -19.96
C TYR A 72 8.08 -4.40 -18.76
N MET A 73 9.20 -5.09 -18.62
CA MET A 73 9.45 -6.02 -17.51
C MET A 73 10.51 -5.44 -16.57
N GLY A 74 10.14 -5.20 -15.33
CA GLY A 74 11.04 -4.77 -14.28
C GLY A 74 11.65 -5.95 -13.56
N GLY A 75 12.97 -6.07 -13.67
CA GLY A 75 13.75 -7.23 -13.26
C GLY A 75 14.12 -8.13 -14.43
N LYS A 76 14.93 -9.16 -14.21
CA LYS A 76 15.29 -10.14 -15.24
C LYS A 76 14.39 -11.36 -15.16
N PRO A 77 13.92 -11.99 -16.24
CA PRO A 77 13.29 -13.29 -16.21
C PRO A 77 14.23 -14.37 -15.67
N GLY A 78 13.72 -15.29 -14.85
CA GLY A 78 14.43 -16.49 -14.43
C GLY A 78 15.53 -16.34 -13.37
N GLY A 79 15.65 -15.21 -12.66
CA GLY A 79 16.56 -15.05 -11.54
C GLY A 79 15.94 -15.09 -10.16
N THR A 80 16.78 -14.93 -9.15
CA THR A 80 16.31 -14.84 -7.78
C THR A 80 15.61 -13.50 -7.53
N LEU A 81 14.72 -13.47 -6.56
CA LEU A 81 13.97 -12.30 -6.15
C LEU A 81 14.88 -11.08 -5.91
N TRP A 82 16.05 -11.30 -5.31
CA TRP A 82 17.00 -10.26 -4.91
C TRP A 82 17.81 -9.66 -6.06
N ASP A 83 18.11 -10.44 -7.09
CA ASP A 83 18.97 -10.01 -8.20
C ASP A 83 18.23 -9.13 -9.22
N LYS A 84 16.91 -9.01 -9.11
CA LYS A 84 16.07 -8.58 -10.23
C LYS A 84 14.90 -7.72 -9.85
N MET A 85 14.81 -7.32 -8.59
CA MET A 85 13.77 -6.41 -8.15
C MET A 85 14.09 -4.97 -8.47
N ASN A 86 13.06 -4.24 -8.82
CA ASN A 86 13.06 -2.80 -8.71
C ASN A 86 12.84 -2.43 -7.25
N TYR A 87 13.41 -1.32 -6.83
CA TYR A 87 13.29 -0.83 -5.47
C TYR A 87 12.84 0.62 -5.45
N ILE A 88 12.10 0.97 -4.41
CA ILE A 88 11.70 2.34 -4.10
C ILE A 88 12.09 2.63 -2.66
N VAL A 89 12.63 3.82 -2.44
CA VAL A 89 12.84 4.39 -1.11
C VAL A 89 12.23 5.78 -1.11
N GLY A 90 11.37 6.07 -0.13
CA GLY A 90 10.63 7.32 -0.13
C GLY A 90 10.07 7.74 1.21
N ALA A 91 9.42 8.89 1.19
CA ALA A 91 8.62 9.41 2.28
C ALA A 91 7.13 9.31 1.94
N GLU A 92 6.32 9.05 2.96
CA GLU A 92 4.87 8.97 2.83
C GLU A 92 4.17 9.89 3.84
N TYR A 93 3.01 10.37 3.46
CA TYR A 93 2.07 11.08 4.31
C TYR A 93 0.71 10.45 4.19
N GLY A 94 0.01 10.33 5.31
CA GLY A 94 -1.34 9.80 5.28
C GLY A 94 -2.22 10.31 6.40
N TYR A 95 -3.50 9.91 6.30
CA TYR A 95 -4.54 10.22 7.26
C TYR A 95 -5.43 9.01 7.49
N SER A 96 -5.52 8.57 8.73
CA SER A 96 -6.35 7.45 9.15
C SER A 96 -7.64 7.94 9.80
N LEU A 97 -8.77 7.63 9.15
CA LEU A 97 -10.11 8.01 9.56
C LEU A 97 -10.83 6.84 10.23
N PRO A 98 -11.29 6.98 11.50
CA PRO A 98 -12.10 5.94 12.12
C PRO A 98 -13.50 5.90 11.51
N ILE A 99 -13.90 4.75 10.95
CA ILE A 99 -15.22 4.53 10.33
C ILE A 99 -16.13 3.63 11.15
N ALA A 100 -15.55 2.76 11.99
CA ALA A 100 -16.30 1.90 12.89
C ALA A 100 -15.54 1.68 14.19
N ARG A 101 -16.16 0.96 15.14
CA ARG A 101 -15.58 0.72 16.47
C ARG A 101 -14.16 0.13 16.43
N LYS A 102 -13.87 -0.73 15.46
CA LYS A 102 -12.56 -1.40 15.31
C LYS A 102 -11.99 -1.26 13.89
N LEU A 103 -12.48 -0.30 13.12
CA LEU A 103 -12.11 -0.17 11.70
C LEU A 103 -11.79 1.28 11.38
N ASN A 104 -10.66 1.48 10.73
CA ASN A 104 -10.27 2.76 10.14
C ASN A 104 -10.08 2.59 8.63
N ILE A 105 -10.26 3.66 7.87
CA ILE A 105 -9.74 3.81 6.51
C ILE A 105 -8.49 4.67 6.59
N ASP A 106 -7.41 4.22 5.98
CA ASP A 106 -6.14 4.94 5.90
C ASP A 106 -5.86 5.33 4.45
N PHE A 107 -5.63 6.61 4.23
CA PHE A 107 -5.25 7.18 2.95
C PHE A 107 -3.79 7.58 3.03
N THR A 108 -2.96 7.02 2.15
CA THR A 108 -1.52 7.28 2.14
C THR A 108 -1.06 7.64 0.74
N ILE A 109 -0.28 8.71 0.63
CA ILE A 109 0.44 9.11 -0.58
C ILE A 109 1.93 9.18 -0.27
N GLY A 110 2.77 8.90 -1.25
CA GLY A 110 4.21 8.92 -1.07
C GLY A 110 4.97 9.32 -2.32
N ALA A 111 6.13 9.88 -2.09
CA ALA A 111 7.09 10.21 -3.13
C ALA A 111 8.47 9.66 -2.75
N GLY A 112 9.25 9.28 -3.75
CA GLY A 112 10.53 8.66 -3.50
C GLY A 112 11.36 8.47 -4.76
N TYR A 113 12.50 7.82 -4.56
CA TYR A 113 13.38 7.38 -5.62
C TYR A 113 13.06 5.94 -6.00
N TRP A 114 12.83 5.73 -7.30
CA TRP A 114 12.63 4.42 -7.90
C TRP A 114 13.83 4.05 -8.78
N GLY A 115 14.55 3.01 -8.39
CA GLY A 115 15.69 2.45 -9.10
C GLY A 115 15.46 1.00 -9.51
N GLY A 116 16.27 0.55 -10.45
CA GLY A 116 16.27 -0.84 -10.93
C GLY A 116 16.41 -0.96 -12.43
N ILE A 117 16.55 -2.20 -12.88
CA ILE A 117 16.70 -2.52 -14.30
C ILE A 117 15.34 -2.95 -14.87
N TYR A 118 15.03 -2.51 -16.07
CA TYR A 118 13.88 -2.96 -16.81
C TYR A 118 14.21 -3.30 -18.27
N HIS A 119 13.40 -4.18 -18.83
CA HIS A 119 13.53 -4.66 -20.19
C HIS A 119 12.32 -4.23 -21.00
N GLU A 120 12.56 -3.69 -22.18
CA GLU A 120 11.53 -3.42 -23.18
C GLU A 120 11.47 -4.60 -24.14
N TYR A 121 10.26 -5.08 -24.42
CA TYR A 121 10.03 -6.16 -25.37
C TYR A 121 8.80 -5.90 -26.24
N LYS A 122 8.73 -6.60 -27.37
CA LYS A 122 7.53 -6.67 -28.22
C LYS A 122 6.95 -8.08 -28.11
N PRO A 123 5.67 -8.22 -27.75
CA PRO A 123 5.00 -9.50 -27.84
C PRO A 123 4.72 -9.82 -29.32
N GLU A 124 5.18 -10.96 -29.80
CA GLU A 124 4.88 -11.51 -31.12
C GLU A 124 4.38 -12.95 -30.97
N ALA A 125 3.08 -13.15 -31.25
CA ALA A 125 2.40 -14.43 -31.11
C ALA A 125 2.66 -15.10 -29.74
N ASP A 126 3.55 -16.09 -29.69
CA ASP A 126 3.84 -16.87 -28.46
C ASP A 126 5.21 -16.56 -27.83
N TYR A 127 5.93 -15.53 -28.29
CA TYR A 127 7.25 -15.19 -27.78
C TYR A 127 7.45 -13.68 -27.62
N TYR A 128 8.40 -13.32 -26.79
CA TYR A 128 8.78 -11.94 -26.51
C TYR A 128 10.07 -11.58 -27.22
N VAL A 129 10.02 -10.57 -28.09
CA VAL A 129 11.20 -10.05 -28.77
C VAL A 129 11.82 -8.95 -27.93
N TRP A 130 12.95 -9.23 -27.33
CA TRP A 130 13.73 -8.28 -26.58
C TRP A 130 14.13 -7.08 -27.44
N GLN A 131 13.91 -5.87 -26.94
CA GLN A 131 14.26 -4.62 -27.63
C GLN A 131 15.46 -3.92 -26.95
N SER A 132 15.39 -3.72 -25.64
CA SER A 132 16.44 -3.02 -24.90
C SER A 132 16.38 -3.33 -23.40
N THR A 133 17.54 -3.12 -22.76
CA THR A 133 17.66 -3.10 -21.29
C THR A 133 18.04 -1.72 -20.86
N LYS A 134 17.30 -1.15 -19.92
CA LYS A 134 17.51 0.19 -19.41
C LYS A 134 17.54 0.21 -17.89
N GLU A 135 18.29 1.15 -17.32
CA GLU A 135 18.26 1.45 -15.89
C GLU A 135 17.23 2.53 -15.61
N ARG A 136 16.39 2.32 -14.62
CA ARG A 136 15.45 3.33 -14.13
C ARG A 136 16.08 4.14 -13.02
N ARG A 137 16.01 5.45 -13.17
CA ARG A 137 16.38 6.44 -12.15
C ARG A 137 15.30 7.52 -12.16
N TRP A 138 14.32 7.39 -11.29
CA TRP A 138 13.18 8.29 -11.31
C TRP A 138 12.85 8.78 -9.90
N ILE A 139 12.53 10.06 -9.77
CA ILE A 139 12.09 10.69 -8.52
C ILE A 139 10.73 11.29 -8.76
N GLY A 140 9.76 10.98 -7.89
CA GLY A 140 8.41 11.49 -8.00
C GLY A 140 7.41 10.72 -7.15
N PRO A 141 6.10 10.81 -7.44
CA PRO A 141 5.07 10.03 -6.76
C PRO A 141 5.28 8.54 -6.97
N THR A 142 5.39 7.78 -5.89
CA THR A 142 5.73 6.35 -5.89
C THR A 142 4.75 5.51 -5.10
N LYS A 143 3.87 6.13 -4.32
CA LYS A 143 2.87 5.43 -3.51
C LYS A 143 1.54 6.19 -3.50
N ALA A 144 0.45 5.46 -3.72
CA ALA A 144 -0.92 5.89 -3.47
C ALA A 144 -1.69 4.66 -2.96
N GLU A 145 -2.18 4.72 -1.74
CA GLU A 145 -2.77 3.58 -1.05
C GLU A 145 -4.04 3.99 -0.30
N ILE A 146 -5.05 3.13 -0.36
CA ILE A 146 -6.24 3.19 0.49
C ILE A 146 -6.33 1.85 1.20
N SER A 147 -6.22 1.86 2.52
CA SER A 147 -6.19 0.65 3.34
C SER A 147 -7.33 0.61 4.34
N LEU A 148 -7.88 -0.59 4.58
CA LEU A 148 -8.75 -0.87 5.70
C LEU A 148 -7.89 -1.38 6.88
N VAL A 149 -7.89 -0.63 7.96
CA VAL A 149 -7.10 -0.94 9.16
C VAL A 149 -8.01 -1.52 10.25
N TRP A 150 -7.87 -2.81 10.52
CA TRP A 150 -8.58 -3.46 11.62
C TRP A 150 -7.79 -3.34 12.92
N LEU A 151 -8.40 -2.71 13.92
CA LEU A 151 -7.80 -2.51 15.23
C LEU A 151 -7.99 -3.78 16.10
N ILE A 152 -6.90 -4.53 16.29
CA ILE A 152 -6.88 -5.75 17.10
C ILE A 152 -6.26 -5.41 18.48
N GLY A 153 -6.83 -5.98 19.55
CA GLY A 153 -6.34 -5.83 20.92
C GLY A 153 -7.36 -5.19 21.88
N ASN A 154 -7.14 -5.43 23.18
CA ASN A 154 -7.98 -4.88 24.24
C ASN A 154 -7.75 -3.37 24.37
N GLY A 155 -8.84 -2.59 24.45
CA GLY A 155 -8.78 -1.12 24.54
C GLY A 155 -8.56 -0.40 23.20
N ASN A 156 -8.25 -1.11 22.13
CA ASN A 156 -7.98 -0.54 20.82
C ASN A 156 -9.29 -0.37 20.02
N THR A 157 -10.16 0.52 20.48
CA THR A 157 -11.49 0.76 19.90
C THR A 157 -11.77 2.25 19.73
N ASN A 158 -12.54 2.61 18.70
CA ASN A 158 -12.97 3.98 18.44
C ASN A 158 -14.09 4.40 19.40
N ARG A 159 -13.81 5.26 20.37
CA ARG A 159 -14.73 5.66 21.44
C ARG A 159 -16.05 6.27 20.93
N LYS A 160 -16.03 7.06 19.86
CA LYS A 160 -17.26 7.63 19.27
C LYS A 160 -18.29 6.59 18.85
N PHE A 161 -17.86 5.40 18.47
CA PHE A 161 -18.75 4.30 18.08
C PHE A 161 -19.15 3.40 19.25
N SER A 162 -18.48 3.49 20.38
CA SER A 162 -18.84 2.76 21.60
C SER A 162 -20.02 3.39 22.34
N GLY A 163 -20.16 4.73 22.30
CA GLY A 163 -21.22 5.45 22.99
C GLY A 163 -22.62 5.29 22.35
N ARG A 164 -22.69 4.98 21.05
CA ARG A 164 -23.97 4.83 20.36
C ARG A 164 -24.74 3.57 20.76
N LYS A 165 -24.03 2.50 21.08
CA LYS A 165 -24.65 1.22 21.53
C LYS A 165 -25.24 1.28 22.93
N ASN A 166 -24.74 2.16 23.79
CA ASN A 166 -25.32 2.34 25.13
C ASN A 166 -26.57 3.25 25.14
N ARG A 167 -26.74 4.12 24.14
CA ARG A 167 -27.98 4.90 24.01
C ARG A 167 -29.16 4.09 23.48
N GLU A 168 -28.93 3.09 22.64
CA GLU A 168 -29.99 2.21 22.13
C GLU A 168 -30.44 1.15 23.18
N LYS A 169 -29.60 0.84 24.18
CA LYS A 169 -29.96 -0.05 25.27
C LYS A 169 -30.59 0.63 26.49
N GLY A 170 -30.47 1.95 26.60
CA GLY A 170 -31.02 2.74 27.73
C GLY A 170 -32.36 3.41 27.45
N GLY A 171 -32.92 3.27 26.25
CA GLY A 171 -34.17 3.92 25.85
C GLY A 171 -35.43 3.03 25.89
N GLY A 172 -35.38 1.91 26.60
CA GLY A 172 -36.47 0.96 26.60
C GLY A 172 -36.95 0.51 27.98
N ASN A 173 -37.14 1.44 28.93
CA ASN A 173 -37.88 1.15 30.16
C ASN A 173 -38.22 2.47 30.86
N GLU A 174 -39.24 3.14 30.36
CA GLU A 174 -40.07 4.07 31.12
C GLU A 174 -41.42 4.15 30.41
N GLN A 175 -42.29 3.21 30.73
CA GLN A 175 -43.74 3.31 30.70
C GLN A 175 -44.29 2.05 31.36
N ASP A 176 -44.55 2.17 32.67
CA ASP A 176 -45.80 1.73 33.32
C ASP A 176 -45.84 2.38 34.71
#